data_9a419a878c6adea4949f5adee8715c78
#
_entry.id   9a419a878c6adea4949f5adee8715c78
#
_cell.length_a   1.000
_cell.length_b   1.000
_cell.length_c   1.000
_cell.angle_alpha   90.00
_cell.angle_beta   90.00
_cell.angle_gamma   90.00
#
_symmetry.space_group_name_H-M   'P 1'
#
loop_
_entity.id
_entity.type
_entity.pdbx_description
1 polymer ?
#
loop_
_entity_poly.entity_id
_entity_poly.type
_entity_poly.pdbx_seq_one_letter_code
_entity_poly.pdbx_strand_id
1 'polypeptide(L)'
;MKAFFSFVAALVLSLSMAAQNKSFYDFTVRTIDGKEYPLSGLKGKKVLVVNVASKCGLTPQYAELQELYDQYKDQNFVIIGFPANNFMGQEPGTNEEIAKFCSVNYDVTFPIMAKISVKGKDMAPLYHWLTEKKLNGKQDAPVQWNFQKFMIDENGNWVGFVAPKESPFSETIISWIEKK
;
A
#
# COMPACT_ATOMS: atom_id res chain seq x y z
N MET A 1 58.24 -46.97 0.54
CA MET A 1 57.54 -45.83 -0.14
C MET A 1 56.13 -45.74 0.40
N LYS A 2 55.88 -44.74 1.24
CA LYS A 2 54.56 -44.51 1.84
C LYS A 2 53.89 -43.32 1.13
N ALA A 3 52.80 -43.57 0.42
CA ALA A 3 52.05 -42.57 -0.27
C ALA A 3 51.11 -41.86 0.72
N PHE A 4 51.28 -40.54 0.91
CA PHE A 4 50.36 -39.67 1.63
C PHE A 4 49.22 -39.22 0.70
N PHE A 5 48.01 -39.66 0.97
CA PHE A 5 46.81 -39.10 0.35
C PHE A 5 46.34 -37.91 1.17
N SER A 6 46.52 -36.69 0.65
CA SER A 6 45.92 -35.47 1.19
C SER A 6 44.49 -35.38 0.73
N PHE A 7 43.55 -35.52 1.68
CA PHE A 7 42.13 -35.22 1.48
C PHE A 7 41.95 -33.71 1.62
N VAL A 8 41.74 -33.02 0.52
CA VAL A 8 41.28 -31.62 0.54
C VAL A 8 39.74 -31.64 0.65
N ALA A 9 39.25 -31.38 1.84
CA ALA A 9 37.84 -31.20 2.07
C ALA A 9 37.42 -29.80 1.59
N ALA A 10 36.79 -29.70 0.42
CA ALA A 10 36.17 -28.47 -0.07
C ALA A 10 34.88 -28.17 0.74
N LEU A 11 34.96 -27.19 1.64
CA LEU A 11 33.84 -26.69 2.39
C LEU A 11 32.98 -25.81 1.43
N VAL A 12 31.93 -26.38 0.86
CA VAL A 12 30.94 -25.64 0.08
C VAL A 12 30.06 -24.87 1.04
N LEU A 13 30.37 -23.57 1.24
CA LEU A 13 29.46 -22.65 1.89
C LEU A 13 28.28 -22.40 0.95
N SER A 14 27.17 -23.09 1.17
CA SER A 14 25.88 -22.73 0.56
C SER A 14 25.40 -21.45 1.21
N LEU A 15 25.64 -20.29 0.58
CA LEU A 15 24.92 -19.06 0.88
C LEU A 15 23.45 -19.27 0.51
N SER A 16 22.64 -19.59 1.49
CA SER A 16 21.18 -19.46 1.37
C SER A 16 20.89 -17.97 1.20
N MET A 17 20.72 -17.50 -0.04
CA MET A 17 20.08 -16.22 -0.30
C MET A 17 18.62 -16.38 0.16
N ALA A 18 18.36 -16.08 1.45
CA ALA A 18 17.03 -15.84 1.89
C ALA A 18 16.45 -14.74 0.98
N ALA A 19 15.42 -15.06 0.21
CA ALA A 19 14.71 -14.06 -0.57
C ALA A 19 14.25 -12.98 0.42
N GLN A 20 14.91 -11.83 0.38
CA GLN A 20 14.60 -10.72 1.28
C GLN A 20 13.18 -10.27 0.94
N ASN A 21 12.23 -10.54 1.83
CA ASN A 21 10.85 -10.10 1.64
C ASN A 21 10.87 -8.58 1.46
N LYS A 22 10.38 -8.10 0.33
CA LYS A 22 10.26 -6.68 0.07
C LYS A 22 9.45 -6.01 1.18
N SER A 23 9.95 -4.88 1.66
CA SER A 23 9.23 -3.97 2.53
C SER A 23 8.35 -3.03 1.69
N PHE A 24 7.34 -2.43 2.29
CA PHE A 24 6.58 -1.32 1.70
C PHE A 24 7.50 -0.19 1.20
N TYR A 25 8.61 0.05 1.90
CA TYR A 25 9.56 1.12 1.58
C TYR A 25 10.45 0.86 0.36
N ASP A 26 10.43 -0.35 -0.20
CA ASP A 26 11.20 -0.72 -1.40
C ASP A 26 10.45 -0.35 -2.69
N PHE A 27 9.27 0.25 -2.58
CA PHE A 27 8.49 0.69 -3.73
C PHE A 27 8.63 2.19 -3.96
N THR A 28 8.64 2.56 -5.24
CA THR A 28 8.46 3.94 -5.71
C THR A 28 7.19 3.97 -6.53
N VAL A 29 6.32 4.93 -6.26
CA VAL A 29 5.08 5.15 -7.00
C VAL A 29 5.12 6.53 -7.67
N ARG A 30 4.05 6.94 -8.34
CA ARG A 30 3.94 8.30 -8.90
C ARG A 30 2.80 9.03 -8.21
N THR A 31 3.02 10.29 -7.92
CA THR A 31 1.96 11.21 -7.48
C THR A 31 0.98 11.47 -8.59
N ILE A 32 -0.19 12.02 -8.27
CA ILE A 32 -1.23 12.36 -9.25
C ILE A 32 -0.74 13.32 -10.34
N ASP A 33 0.26 14.16 -10.05
CA ASP A 33 0.94 15.06 -10.99
C ASP A 33 2.15 14.42 -11.70
N GLY A 34 2.34 13.10 -11.55
CA GLY A 34 3.31 12.30 -12.28
C GLY A 34 4.74 12.27 -11.74
N LYS A 35 5.02 12.91 -10.59
CA LYS A 35 6.35 12.90 -9.96
C LYS A 35 6.61 11.56 -9.28
N GLU A 36 7.88 11.17 -9.22
CA GLU A 36 8.27 10.00 -8.43
C GLU A 36 8.06 10.25 -6.93
N TYR A 37 7.53 9.23 -6.26
CA TYR A 37 7.25 9.25 -4.84
C TYR A 37 7.80 7.97 -4.19
N PRO A 38 9.05 7.99 -3.72
CA PRO A 38 9.64 6.86 -3.00
C PRO A 38 8.92 6.66 -1.67
N LEU A 39 8.36 5.46 -1.45
CA LEU A 39 7.66 5.15 -0.20
C LEU A 39 8.61 5.08 1.00
N SER A 40 9.93 4.98 0.77
CA SER A 40 10.96 5.10 1.80
C SER A 40 10.93 6.44 2.54
N GLY A 41 10.38 7.50 1.95
CA GLY A 41 10.16 8.80 2.60
C GLY A 41 9.11 8.77 3.72
N LEU A 42 8.38 7.65 3.85
CA LEU A 42 7.35 7.46 4.87
C LEU A 42 7.82 6.62 6.07
N LYS A 43 9.11 6.28 6.14
CA LYS A 43 9.67 5.55 7.28
C LYS A 43 9.33 6.24 8.60
N GLY A 44 8.94 5.44 9.59
CA GLY A 44 8.51 5.93 10.91
C GLY A 44 7.05 6.39 10.97
N LYS A 45 6.29 6.26 9.87
CA LYS A 45 4.86 6.56 9.83
C LYS A 45 4.02 5.30 9.67
N LYS A 46 2.87 5.26 10.30
CA LYS A 46 1.78 4.34 9.95
C LYS A 46 1.14 4.81 8.66
N VAL A 47 0.98 3.90 7.69
CA VAL A 47 0.45 4.25 6.37
C VAL A 47 -0.84 3.49 6.11
N LEU A 48 -1.92 4.22 5.83
CA LEU A 48 -3.18 3.66 5.36
C LEU A 48 -3.23 3.78 3.82
N VAL A 49 -3.10 2.66 3.13
CA VAL A 49 -3.17 2.60 1.66
C VAL A 49 -4.59 2.27 1.24
N VAL A 50 -5.19 3.11 0.39
CA VAL A 50 -6.61 2.96 -0.03
C VAL A 50 -6.71 3.03 -1.55
N ASN A 51 -7.39 2.06 -2.18
CA ASN A 51 -7.76 2.19 -3.58
C ASN A 51 -9.09 2.93 -3.70
N VAL A 52 -9.11 4.01 -4.45
CA VAL A 52 -10.21 4.98 -4.49
C VAL A 52 -10.84 5.11 -5.88
N ALA A 53 -12.07 5.65 -5.94
CA ALA A 53 -12.74 5.93 -7.20
C ALA A 53 -13.77 7.06 -7.05
N SER A 54 -13.95 7.86 -8.12
CA SER A 54 -14.82 9.04 -8.14
C SER A 54 -16.29 8.74 -8.38
N LYS A 55 -16.64 7.57 -8.95
CA LYS A 55 -18.02 7.20 -9.36
C LYS A 55 -18.51 5.91 -8.69
N CYS A 56 -18.16 5.71 -7.44
CA CYS A 56 -18.54 4.55 -6.65
C CYS A 56 -19.60 4.93 -5.60
N GLY A 57 -20.48 4.00 -5.22
CA GLY A 57 -21.38 4.22 -4.09
C GLY A 57 -20.65 4.44 -2.75
N LEU A 58 -19.36 4.08 -2.66
CA LEU A 58 -18.50 4.30 -1.50
C LEU A 58 -17.68 5.61 -1.58
N THR A 59 -17.79 6.38 -2.66
CA THR A 59 -17.06 7.66 -2.85
C THR A 59 -17.22 8.65 -1.68
N PRO A 60 -18.36 8.71 -0.96
CA PRO A 60 -18.47 9.55 0.24
C PRO A 60 -17.44 9.24 1.34
N GLN A 61 -16.79 8.07 1.33
CA GLN A 61 -15.70 7.77 2.27
C GLN A 61 -14.48 8.70 2.11
N TYR A 62 -14.36 9.46 1.02
CA TYR A 62 -13.34 10.51 0.92
C TYR A 62 -13.43 11.54 2.05
N ALA A 63 -14.65 11.92 2.44
CA ALA A 63 -14.87 12.85 3.55
C ALA A 63 -14.37 12.26 4.88
N GLU A 64 -14.72 10.99 5.17
CA GLU A 64 -14.25 10.30 6.37
C GLU A 64 -12.72 10.09 6.36
N LEU A 65 -12.13 9.78 5.20
CA LEU A 65 -10.68 9.65 5.05
C LEU A 65 -9.97 10.99 5.29
N GLN A 66 -10.52 12.09 4.79
CA GLN A 66 -9.97 13.42 5.04
C GLN A 66 -10.06 13.80 6.51
N GLU A 67 -11.21 13.56 7.15
CA GLU A 67 -11.38 13.82 8.59
C GLU A 67 -10.40 12.99 9.42
N LEU A 68 -10.24 11.70 9.12
CA LEU A 68 -9.27 10.83 9.77
C LEU A 68 -7.83 11.34 9.56
N TYR A 69 -7.49 11.78 8.35
CA TYR A 69 -6.19 12.34 8.07
C TYR A 69 -5.92 13.60 8.87
N ASP A 70 -6.87 14.52 8.93
CA ASP A 70 -6.74 15.77 9.70
C ASP A 70 -6.58 15.52 11.21
N GLN A 71 -7.24 14.50 11.75
CA GLN A 71 -7.13 14.13 13.15
C GLN A 71 -5.77 13.53 13.52
N TYR A 72 -5.14 12.77 12.62
CA TYR A 72 -3.96 11.96 12.96
C TYR A 72 -2.67 12.32 12.19
N LYS A 73 -2.69 13.19 11.17
CA LYS A 73 -1.52 13.51 10.33
C LYS A 73 -0.28 13.98 11.10
N ASP A 74 -0.47 14.63 12.25
CA ASP A 74 0.60 15.11 13.12
C ASP A 74 1.10 14.04 14.11
N GLN A 75 0.54 12.83 14.07
CA GLN A 75 0.87 11.69 14.95
C GLN A 75 1.61 10.56 14.20
N ASN A 76 2.47 10.90 13.24
CA ASN A 76 3.17 9.94 12.40
C ASN A 76 2.23 8.99 11.63
N PHE A 77 1.12 9.51 11.15
CA PHE A 77 0.15 8.82 10.33
C PHE A 77 0.03 9.49 8.96
N VAL A 78 -0.21 8.68 7.92
CA VAL A 78 -0.48 9.19 6.57
C VAL A 78 -1.46 8.27 5.83
N ILE A 79 -2.32 8.86 5.03
CA ILE A 79 -3.16 8.15 4.07
C ILE A 79 -2.58 8.33 2.67
N ILE A 80 -2.58 7.27 1.86
CA ILE A 80 -2.21 7.34 0.44
C ILE A 80 -3.35 6.75 -0.38
N GLY A 81 -3.96 7.57 -1.24
CA GLY A 81 -5.03 7.16 -2.14
C GLY A 81 -4.50 6.75 -3.52
N PHE A 82 -4.90 5.58 -4.00
CA PHE A 82 -4.60 5.10 -5.35
C PHE A 82 -5.89 5.02 -6.18
N PRO A 83 -6.13 5.96 -7.10
CA PRO A 83 -7.24 5.86 -8.05
C PRO A 83 -7.14 4.58 -8.86
N ALA A 84 -8.26 3.84 -9.02
CA ALA A 84 -8.27 2.56 -9.72
C ALA A 84 -9.57 2.35 -10.50
N ASN A 85 -9.45 2.01 -11.80
CA ASN A 85 -10.60 1.82 -12.68
C ASN A 85 -11.03 0.35 -12.83
N ASN A 86 -10.51 -0.55 -11.96
CA ASN A 86 -10.73 -2.00 -12.07
C ASN A 86 -12.16 -2.45 -11.74
N PHE A 87 -12.95 -1.63 -11.05
CA PHE A 87 -14.27 -1.99 -10.58
C PHE A 87 -15.34 -1.20 -11.37
N MET A 88 -15.95 -1.87 -12.36
CA MET A 88 -17.02 -1.35 -13.21
C MET A 88 -16.70 -0.01 -13.89
N GLY A 89 -15.42 0.31 -14.14
CA GLY A 89 -15.05 1.59 -14.77
C GLY A 89 -15.38 2.82 -13.92
N GLN A 90 -15.38 2.69 -12.59
CA GLN A 90 -15.81 3.75 -11.68
C GLN A 90 -14.75 4.85 -11.45
N GLU A 91 -13.59 4.76 -12.10
CA GLU A 91 -12.57 5.83 -12.12
C GLU A 91 -12.11 6.13 -13.55
N PRO A 92 -13.01 6.65 -14.43
CA PRO A 92 -12.70 6.84 -15.85
C PRO A 92 -11.82 8.07 -16.12
N GLY A 93 -11.77 9.04 -15.19
CA GLY A 93 -11.09 10.32 -15.35
C GLY A 93 -9.59 10.21 -15.59
N THR A 94 -8.98 11.28 -16.13
CA THR A 94 -7.53 11.47 -16.16
C THR A 94 -7.02 11.77 -14.74
N ASN A 95 -5.71 11.76 -14.51
CA ASN A 95 -5.13 12.13 -13.24
C ASN A 95 -5.51 13.56 -12.83
N GLU A 96 -5.52 14.49 -13.78
CA GLU A 96 -5.90 15.90 -13.56
C GLU A 96 -7.37 16.04 -13.16
N GLU A 97 -8.26 15.30 -13.83
CA GLU A 97 -9.69 15.29 -13.50
C GLU A 97 -9.94 14.69 -12.10
N ILE A 98 -9.22 13.62 -11.75
CA ILE A 98 -9.30 12.99 -10.44
C ILE A 98 -8.78 13.93 -9.33
N ALA A 99 -7.62 14.57 -9.54
CA ALA A 99 -7.08 15.54 -8.61
C ALA A 99 -8.07 16.68 -8.34
N LYS A 100 -8.66 17.24 -9.41
CA LYS A 100 -9.69 18.27 -9.30
C LYS A 100 -10.94 17.76 -8.57
N PHE A 101 -11.39 16.55 -8.89
CA PHE A 101 -12.54 15.94 -8.20
C PHE A 101 -12.31 15.80 -6.70
N CYS A 102 -11.17 15.27 -6.29
CA CYS A 102 -10.82 15.08 -4.88
C CYS A 102 -10.76 16.41 -4.12
N SER A 103 -10.10 17.43 -4.70
CA SER A 103 -9.95 18.74 -4.04
C SER A 103 -11.27 19.52 -3.97
N VAL A 104 -12.06 19.54 -5.06
CA VAL A 104 -13.27 20.39 -5.14
C VAL A 104 -14.46 19.79 -4.36
N ASN A 105 -14.58 18.44 -4.34
CA ASN A 105 -15.76 17.81 -3.74
C ASN A 105 -15.53 17.34 -2.29
N TYR A 106 -14.28 17.12 -1.89
CA TYR A 106 -13.96 16.52 -0.59
C TYR A 106 -12.80 17.21 0.15
N ASP A 107 -12.25 18.31 -0.40
CA ASP A 107 -11.12 19.05 0.18
C ASP A 107 -9.93 18.14 0.54
N VAL A 108 -9.69 17.07 -0.25
CA VAL A 108 -8.66 16.07 0.03
C VAL A 108 -7.27 16.70 0.05
N THR A 109 -6.57 16.55 1.16
CA THR A 109 -5.19 17.02 1.36
C THR A 109 -4.18 15.89 1.59
N PHE A 110 -4.64 14.66 1.85
CA PHE A 110 -3.73 13.51 1.89
C PHE A 110 -3.24 13.15 0.47
N PRO A 111 -2.04 12.55 0.35
CA PRO A 111 -1.44 12.20 -0.93
C PRO A 111 -2.33 11.31 -1.81
N ILE A 112 -2.66 11.80 -3.02
CA ILE A 112 -3.27 11.01 -4.08
C ILE A 112 -2.21 10.67 -5.11
N MET A 113 -2.11 9.40 -5.44
CA MET A 113 -1.16 8.86 -6.42
C MET A 113 -1.78 8.83 -7.83
N ALA A 114 -0.95 8.66 -8.83
CA ALA A 114 -1.39 8.43 -10.20
C ALA A 114 -2.29 7.18 -10.25
N LYS A 115 -3.26 7.19 -11.17
CA LYS A 115 -4.16 6.05 -11.39
C LYS A 115 -3.37 4.81 -11.79
N ILE A 116 -3.65 3.69 -11.12
CA ILE A 116 -3.01 2.39 -11.36
C ILE A 116 -4.06 1.27 -11.45
N SER A 117 -3.61 0.09 -11.89
CA SER A 117 -4.39 -1.13 -11.76
C SER A 117 -4.11 -1.81 -10.40
N VAL A 118 -5.19 -2.19 -9.70
CA VAL A 118 -5.12 -2.86 -8.39
C VAL A 118 -5.59 -4.32 -8.45
N LYS A 119 -5.93 -4.80 -9.65
CA LYS A 119 -6.44 -6.16 -9.88
C LYS A 119 -6.25 -6.56 -11.35
N GLY A 120 -6.03 -7.85 -11.60
CA GLY A 120 -5.89 -8.38 -12.95
C GLY A 120 -4.44 -8.53 -13.40
N LYS A 121 -4.25 -8.71 -14.73
CA LYS A 121 -2.93 -9.05 -15.29
C LYS A 121 -1.94 -7.87 -15.25
N ASP A 122 -2.45 -6.67 -15.21
CA ASP A 122 -1.73 -5.39 -15.21
C ASP A 122 -1.63 -4.76 -13.82
N MET A 123 -1.95 -5.55 -12.77
CA MET A 123 -1.87 -5.10 -11.38
C MET A 123 -0.48 -4.53 -11.06
N ALA A 124 -0.46 -3.36 -10.41
CA ALA A 124 0.77 -2.68 -10.05
C ALA A 124 1.61 -3.51 -9.03
N PRO A 125 2.95 -3.47 -9.10
CA PRO A 125 3.82 -4.24 -8.21
C PRO A 125 3.54 -4.03 -6.71
N LEU A 126 3.21 -2.81 -6.28
CA LEU A 126 2.81 -2.53 -4.91
C LEU A 126 1.55 -3.31 -4.52
N TYR A 127 0.55 -3.39 -5.41
CA TYR A 127 -0.68 -4.12 -5.12
C TYR A 127 -0.51 -5.64 -5.14
N HIS A 128 0.41 -6.18 -5.95
CA HIS A 128 0.84 -7.57 -5.77
C HIS A 128 1.37 -7.82 -4.36
N TRP A 129 2.24 -6.94 -3.87
CA TRP A 129 2.77 -7.05 -2.51
C TRP A 129 1.67 -6.91 -1.43
N LEU A 130 0.76 -5.97 -1.58
CA LEU A 130 -0.33 -5.75 -0.62
C LEU A 130 -1.31 -6.95 -0.56
N THR A 131 -1.48 -7.69 -1.65
CA THR A 131 -2.55 -8.68 -1.79
C THR A 131 -2.10 -10.13 -1.74
N GLU A 132 -0.79 -10.42 -1.91
CA GLU A 132 -0.28 -11.77 -2.02
C GLU A 132 0.62 -12.15 -0.83
N LYS A 133 0.19 -13.16 -0.05
CA LYS A 133 0.92 -13.67 1.12
C LYS A 133 2.38 -14.01 0.80
N LYS A 134 2.63 -14.59 -0.38
CA LYS A 134 4.00 -14.95 -0.82
C LYS A 134 4.95 -13.75 -0.90
N LEU A 135 4.42 -12.51 -1.03
CA LEU A 135 5.19 -11.28 -1.15
C LEU A 135 5.19 -10.47 0.14
N ASN A 136 4.04 -10.37 0.84
CA ASN A 136 3.94 -9.63 2.10
C ASN A 136 4.31 -10.46 3.34
N GLY A 137 4.40 -11.79 3.20
CA GLY A 137 4.76 -12.69 4.28
C GLY A 137 3.67 -12.91 5.35
N LYS A 138 2.47 -12.37 5.17
CA LYS A 138 1.40 -12.36 6.19
C LYS A 138 0.13 -13.05 5.72
N GLN A 139 -0.55 -12.50 4.71
CA GLN A 139 -1.88 -12.94 4.33
C GLN A 139 -2.19 -12.63 2.86
N ASP A 140 -3.00 -13.47 2.22
CA ASP A 140 -3.67 -13.14 0.96
C ASP A 140 -4.86 -12.22 1.24
N ALA A 141 -4.89 -11.07 0.57
CA ALA A 141 -5.89 -10.03 0.77
C ALA A 141 -6.30 -9.39 -0.57
N PRO A 142 -6.90 -10.16 -1.50
CA PRO A 142 -7.26 -9.65 -2.82
C PRO A 142 -8.19 -8.43 -2.69
N VAL A 143 -7.99 -7.44 -3.55
CA VAL A 143 -8.86 -6.25 -3.56
C VAL A 143 -10.27 -6.68 -3.99
N GLN A 144 -11.22 -6.50 -3.10
CA GLN A 144 -12.62 -6.89 -3.29
C GLN A 144 -13.42 -5.83 -4.04
N TRP A 145 -13.20 -4.54 -3.71
CA TRP A 145 -13.89 -3.39 -4.29
C TRP A 145 -13.11 -2.09 -4.06
N ASN A 146 -13.58 -0.97 -4.60
CA ASN A 146 -13.05 0.35 -4.28
C ASN A 146 -13.18 0.62 -2.77
N PHE A 147 -12.25 1.41 -2.23
CA PHE A 147 -12.13 1.79 -0.82
C PHE A 147 -11.74 0.65 0.13
N GLN A 148 -11.07 -0.41 -0.36
CA GLN A 148 -10.36 -1.34 0.54
C GLN A 148 -9.13 -0.63 1.12
N LYS A 149 -8.89 -0.82 2.41
CA LYS A 149 -7.81 -0.18 3.13
C LYS A 149 -6.79 -1.22 3.55
N PHE A 150 -5.49 -0.91 3.40
CA PHE A 150 -4.39 -1.73 3.89
C PHE A 150 -3.59 -0.94 4.92
N MET A 151 -3.22 -1.57 6.02
CA MET A 151 -2.48 -0.98 7.13
C MET A 151 -1.02 -1.41 7.08
N ILE A 152 -0.11 -0.43 7.11
CA ILE A 152 1.33 -0.63 7.09
C ILE A 152 1.93 0.04 8.34
N ASP A 153 2.73 -0.69 9.10
CA ASP A 153 3.36 -0.17 10.31
C ASP A 153 4.54 0.78 10.02
N GLU A 154 5.09 1.37 11.07
CA GLU A 154 6.19 2.32 11.04
C GLU A 154 7.50 1.74 10.47
N ASN A 155 7.59 0.41 10.41
CA ASN A 155 8.73 -0.33 9.87
C ASN A 155 8.52 -0.76 8.41
N GLY A 156 7.36 -0.45 7.82
CA GLY A 156 6.99 -0.84 6.47
C GLY A 156 6.48 -2.28 6.36
N ASN A 157 6.08 -2.90 7.45
CA ASN A 157 5.47 -4.22 7.44
C ASN A 157 3.96 -4.12 7.19
N TRP A 158 3.45 -5.10 6.44
CA TRP A 158 2.02 -5.29 6.27
C TRP A 158 1.38 -5.75 7.59
N VAL A 159 0.36 -5.04 8.07
CA VAL A 159 -0.33 -5.32 9.35
C VAL A 159 -1.65 -6.01 9.14
N GLY A 160 -2.47 -5.50 8.21
CA GLY A 160 -3.82 -5.98 7.97
C GLY A 160 -4.52 -5.23 6.87
N PHE A 161 -5.76 -5.58 6.64
CA PHE A 161 -6.65 -4.84 5.74
C PHE A 161 -8.04 -4.71 6.34
N VAL A 162 -8.77 -3.72 5.87
CA VAL A 162 -10.18 -3.45 6.25
C VAL A 162 -11.03 -3.46 4.99
N ALA A 163 -12.18 -4.11 5.08
CA ALA A 163 -13.07 -4.31 3.94
C ALA A 163 -13.59 -2.98 3.36
N PRO A 164 -13.95 -2.95 2.05
CA PRO A 164 -14.36 -1.72 1.37
C PRO A 164 -15.48 -0.93 2.06
N LYS A 165 -16.49 -1.62 2.56
CA LYS A 165 -17.69 -1.00 3.17
C LYS A 165 -17.48 -0.51 4.60
N GLU A 166 -16.42 -0.95 5.25
CA GLU A 166 -16.13 -0.52 6.62
C GLU A 166 -15.62 0.92 6.62
N SER A 167 -16.10 1.68 7.60
CA SER A 167 -15.71 3.08 7.78
C SER A 167 -14.19 3.21 8.02
N PRO A 168 -13.57 4.29 7.51
CA PRO A 168 -12.22 4.70 7.92
C PRO A 168 -12.07 4.87 9.44
N PHE A 169 -13.16 5.17 10.16
CA PHE A 169 -13.20 5.27 11.62
C PHE A 169 -13.54 3.95 12.31
N SER A 170 -13.42 2.80 11.64
CA SER A 170 -13.60 1.50 12.29
C SER A 170 -12.64 1.32 13.46
N GLU A 171 -13.09 0.60 14.50
CA GLU A 171 -12.27 0.29 15.67
C GLU A 171 -10.93 -0.33 15.30
N THR A 172 -10.91 -1.16 14.26
CA THR A 172 -9.68 -1.79 13.73
C THR A 172 -8.65 -0.75 13.32
N ILE A 173 -9.06 0.29 12.58
CA ILE A 173 -8.14 1.34 12.11
C ILE A 173 -7.73 2.25 13.27
N ILE A 174 -8.69 2.71 14.08
CA ILE A 174 -8.40 3.63 15.19
C ILE A 174 -7.46 2.97 16.21
N SER A 175 -7.79 1.75 16.67
CA SER A 175 -6.93 1.02 17.60
C SER A 175 -5.53 0.77 17.05
N TRP A 176 -5.40 0.53 15.73
CA TRP A 176 -4.10 0.39 15.10
C TRP A 176 -3.32 1.71 15.06
N ILE A 177 -3.98 2.84 14.74
CA ILE A 177 -3.32 4.15 14.72
C ILE A 177 -2.83 4.51 16.13
N GLU A 178 -3.65 4.34 17.16
CA GLU A 178 -3.39 4.77 18.53
C GLU A 178 -2.46 3.83 19.31
N LYS A 179 -2.25 2.61 18.81
CA LYS A 179 -1.32 1.65 19.45
C LYS A 179 0.11 2.21 19.36
N LYS A 180 0.72 2.40 20.53
CA LYS A 180 2.13 2.81 20.68
C LYS A 180 3.07 1.63 20.52
#